data_184916199b1fc9fa143f0b005f15a6da
#
_entry.id   184916199b1fc9fa143f0b005f15a6da
#
_cell.length_a   1.000
_cell.length_b   1.000
_cell.length_c   1.000
_cell.angle_alpha   90.00
_cell.angle_beta   90.00
_cell.angle_gamma   90.00
#
_symmetry.space_group_name_H-M   'P 1'
#
loop_
_entity.id
_entity.type
_entity.pdbx_description
1 polymer ?
#
loop_
_entity_poly.entity_id
_entity_poly.type
_entity_poly.pdbx_seq_one_letter_code
_entity_poly.pdbx_strand_id
1 'polypeptide(L)'
;GKYYGKIVKLFRNSSEDPDPVCTECDSEDPRFNKKIIGMEILKDMKKTGAEYSEGTILDPKNGKVYRCKIWMEGSDLKLRGYLGPFYRTQTWKRAD
;
A
#
# COMPACT_ATOMS: atom_id res chain seq x y z
N GLY A 1 -17.40 -6.16 -6.69
CA GLY A 1 -16.71 -6.22 -5.42
C GLY A 1 -15.53 -5.29 -5.31
N LYS A 2 -14.99 -5.17 -4.12
CA LYS A 2 -13.83 -4.35 -3.84
C LYS A 2 -12.63 -5.24 -3.57
N TYR A 3 -11.44 -4.70 -3.79
CA TYR A 3 -10.20 -5.44 -3.66
C TYR A 3 -9.30 -4.79 -2.61
N TYR A 4 -8.53 -5.63 -1.93
CA TYR A 4 -7.68 -5.24 -0.81
C TYR A 4 -6.29 -5.84 -0.98
N GLY A 5 -5.27 -5.19 -0.44
CA GLY A 5 -3.91 -5.70 -0.49
C GLY A 5 -3.23 -5.60 0.86
N LYS A 6 -2.45 -6.61 1.19
CA LYS A 6 -1.74 -6.71 2.47
C LYS A 6 -0.24 -6.79 2.28
N ILE A 7 0.51 -6.28 3.26
CA ILE A 7 1.94 -6.49 3.34
C ILE A 7 2.18 -7.87 3.94
N VAL A 8 2.87 -8.75 3.19
CA VAL A 8 3.17 -10.10 3.69
C VAL A 8 4.59 -10.23 4.21
N LYS A 9 5.50 -9.33 3.79
CA LYS A 9 6.90 -9.36 4.18
C LYS A 9 7.52 -7.99 4.01
N LEU A 10 8.45 -7.65 4.91
CA LEU A 10 9.26 -6.44 4.83
C LEU A 10 10.72 -6.83 4.63
N PHE A 11 11.40 -6.11 3.73
CA PHE A 11 12.83 -6.25 3.53
C PHE A 11 13.53 -5.18 4.37
N ARG A 12 14.11 -5.59 5.48
CA ARG A 12 14.73 -4.68 6.42
C ARG A 12 16.17 -5.13 6.70
N ASN A 13 17.03 -4.15 7.01
CA ASN A 13 18.39 -4.47 7.37
C ASN A 13 18.45 -4.90 8.85
N SER A 14 19.62 -5.39 9.29
CA SER A 14 19.77 -5.95 10.64
C SER A 14 19.61 -4.95 11.76
N SER A 15 19.70 -3.64 11.47
CA SER A 15 19.54 -2.59 12.47
C SER A 15 18.08 -2.15 12.64
N GLU A 16 17.18 -2.62 11.76
CA GLU A 16 15.78 -2.27 11.83
C GLU A 16 14.95 -3.35 12.53
N ASP A 17 13.86 -2.92 13.16
CA ASP A 17 12.91 -3.85 13.77
C ASP A 17 12.32 -4.75 12.67
N PRO A 18 12.42 -6.08 12.79
CA PRO A 18 11.88 -6.99 11.77
C PRO A 18 10.36 -7.08 11.78
N ASP A 19 9.69 -6.62 12.84
CA ASP A 19 8.23 -6.70 12.97
C ASP A 19 7.67 -5.39 13.54
N PRO A 20 7.79 -4.29 12.78
CA PRO A 20 7.39 -2.98 13.30
C PRO A 20 5.87 -2.81 13.32
N VAL A 21 5.43 -1.86 14.15
CA VAL A 21 4.03 -1.42 14.17
C VAL A 21 3.92 -0.04 13.50
N CYS A 22 2.71 0.32 13.06
CA CYS A 22 2.49 1.60 12.39
C CYS A 22 2.33 2.72 13.42
N THR A 23 3.45 3.26 13.88
CA THR A 23 3.46 4.37 14.85
C THR A 23 3.14 5.71 14.19
N GLU A 24 3.36 5.81 12.87
CA GLU A 24 3.12 7.04 12.10
C GLU A 24 1.71 7.15 11.57
N CYS A 25 0.90 6.08 11.66
CA CYS A 25 -0.50 6.13 11.27
C CYS A 25 -1.27 7.14 12.10
N ASP A 26 -2.33 7.72 11.52
CA ASP A 26 -3.24 8.60 12.26
C ASP A 26 -3.83 7.82 13.44
N SER A 27 -3.90 8.47 14.61
CA SER A 27 -4.40 7.83 15.83
C SER A 27 -5.86 7.36 15.70
N GLU A 28 -6.62 7.91 14.77
CA GLU A 28 -7.98 7.51 14.50
C GLU A 28 -8.09 6.40 13.46
N ASP A 29 -6.99 6.08 12.79
CA ASP A 29 -6.93 4.96 11.86
C ASP A 29 -6.85 3.66 12.66
N PRO A 30 -7.71 2.66 12.40
CA PRO A 30 -7.67 1.40 13.14
C PRO A 30 -6.35 0.65 12.98
N ARG A 31 -5.51 1.03 12.01
CA ARG A 31 -4.18 0.44 11.80
C ARG A 31 -3.10 1.07 12.68
N PHE A 32 -3.42 2.13 13.43
CA PHE A 32 -2.49 2.79 14.33
C PHE A 32 -1.97 1.79 15.38
N ASN A 33 -0.65 1.73 15.54
CA ASN A 33 0.05 0.83 16.46
C ASN A 33 -0.19 -0.66 16.17
N LYS A 34 -0.69 -1.01 15.01
CA LYS A 34 -0.82 -2.42 14.60
C LYS A 34 0.40 -2.84 13.81
N LYS A 35 0.65 -4.16 13.80
CA LYS A 35 1.79 -4.71 13.04
C LYS A 35 1.66 -4.41 11.56
N ILE A 36 2.76 -3.99 10.94
CA ILE A 36 2.79 -3.66 9.52
C ILE A 36 2.73 -4.93 8.67
N ILE A 37 3.43 -5.99 9.11
CA ILE A 37 3.33 -7.27 8.42
C ILE A 37 1.93 -7.84 8.61
N GLY A 38 1.26 -8.18 7.53
CA GLY A 38 -0.12 -8.63 7.54
C GLY A 38 -1.13 -7.49 7.45
N MET A 39 -0.65 -6.25 7.47
CA MET A 39 -1.53 -5.08 7.42
C MET A 39 -2.11 -4.88 6.04
N GLU A 40 -3.38 -4.58 6.02
CA GLU A 40 -4.10 -4.23 4.80
C GLU A 40 -3.84 -2.78 4.46
N ILE A 41 -2.98 -2.54 3.46
CA ILE A 41 -2.60 -1.18 3.06
C ILE A 41 -3.37 -0.67 1.85
N LEU A 42 -3.82 -1.57 0.98
CA LEU A 42 -4.68 -1.22 -0.15
C LEU A 42 -6.11 -1.52 0.23
N LYS A 43 -6.99 -0.51 0.12
CA LYS A 43 -8.38 -0.64 0.50
C LYS A 43 -9.31 -0.12 -0.58
N ASP A 44 -10.46 -0.77 -0.70
CA ASP A 44 -11.59 -0.30 -1.50
C ASP A 44 -11.28 -0.11 -2.97
N MET A 45 -10.32 -0.87 -3.51
CA MET A 45 -9.98 -0.82 -4.91
C MET A 45 -11.11 -1.41 -5.76
N LYS A 46 -11.48 -0.68 -6.79
CA LYS A 46 -12.57 -1.06 -7.67
C LYS A 46 -12.02 -1.41 -9.04
N LYS A 47 -12.36 -2.58 -9.54
CA LYS A 47 -11.89 -3.01 -10.86
C LYS A 47 -12.69 -2.30 -11.96
N THR A 48 -11.98 -1.66 -12.87
CA THR A 48 -12.57 -0.97 -14.03
C THR A 48 -11.74 -1.36 -15.26
N GLY A 49 -12.25 -2.31 -16.05
CA GLY A 49 -11.49 -2.84 -17.18
C GLY A 49 -10.23 -3.55 -16.71
N ALA A 50 -9.06 -3.11 -17.20
CA ALA A 50 -7.78 -3.71 -16.87
C ALA A 50 -7.12 -3.03 -15.66
N GLU A 51 -7.82 -2.13 -14.99
CA GLU A 51 -7.25 -1.34 -13.89
C GLU A 51 -8.06 -1.51 -12.61
N TYR A 52 -7.38 -1.24 -11.49
CA TYR A 52 -8.04 -1.10 -10.18
C TYR A 52 -7.84 0.34 -9.74
N SER A 53 -8.91 1.02 -9.37
CA SER A 53 -8.89 2.45 -9.03
C SER A 53 -9.88 2.77 -7.92
N GLU A 54 -9.98 4.05 -7.57
CA GLU A 54 -10.93 4.59 -6.59
C GLU A 54 -10.70 4.09 -5.16
N GLY A 55 -9.58 3.44 -4.90
CA GLY A 55 -9.21 3.01 -3.56
C GLY A 55 -8.13 3.88 -2.97
N THR A 56 -7.59 3.43 -1.85
CA THR A 56 -6.55 4.12 -1.12
C THR A 56 -5.40 3.20 -0.79
N ILE A 57 -4.23 3.81 -0.57
CA ILE A 57 -3.05 3.11 -0.08
C ILE A 57 -2.50 3.85 1.13
N LEU A 58 -2.16 3.09 2.17
CA LEU A 58 -1.48 3.60 3.34
C LEU A 58 0.03 3.42 3.15
N ASP A 59 0.79 4.49 3.39
CA ASP A 59 2.24 4.41 3.49
C ASP A 59 2.61 4.33 4.97
N PRO A 60 3.03 3.17 5.49
CA PRO A 60 3.33 3.05 6.91
C PRO A 60 4.56 3.82 7.36
N LYS A 61 5.41 4.27 6.43
CA LYS A 61 6.59 5.07 6.79
C LYS A 61 6.22 6.45 7.29
N ASN A 62 5.17 7.05 6.73
CA ASN A 62 4.74 8.39 7.13
C ASN A 62 3.30 8.42 7.65
N GLY A 63 2.60 7.28 7.62
CA GLY A 63 1.24 7.15 8.12
C GLY A 63 0.19 7.83 7.26
N LYS A 64 0.55 8.32 6.08
CA LYS A 64 -0.38 9.02 5.20
C LYS A 64 -1.13 8.05 4.30
N VAL A 65 -2.36 8.42 3.98
CA VAL A 65 -3.23 7.65 3.10
C VAL A 65 -3.42 8.44 1.82
N TYR A 66 -3.19 7.78 0.69
CA TYR A 66 -3.27 8.39 -0.63
C TYR A 66 -4.30 7.67 -1.48
N ARG A 67 -4.93 8.39 -2.40
CA ARG A 67 -5.71 7.75 -3.45
C ARG A 67 -4.76 7.05 -4.39
N CYS A 68 -5.16 5.92 -4.94
CA CYS A 68 -4.25 5.14 -5.79
C CYS A 68 -4.95 4.44 -6.93
N LYS A 69 -4.14 4.01 -7.88
CA LYS A 69 -4.55 3.29 -9.06
C LYS A 69 -3.53 2.18 -9.30
N ILE A 70 -3.98 1.02 -9.70
CA ILE A 70 -3.12 -0.14 -9.96
C ILE A 70 -3.45 -0.71 -11.34
N TRP A 71 -2.41 -1.08 -12.08
CA TRP A 71 -2.59 -1.77 -13.35
C TRP A 71 -1.43 -2.73 -13.58
N MET A 72 -1.65 -3.71 -14.45
CA MET A 72 -0.58 -4.63 -14.83
C MET A 72 0.11 -4.11 -16.09
N GLU A 73 1.43 -4.22 -16.12
CA GLU A 73 2.23 -3.87 -17.28
C GLU A 73 3.19 -5.02 -17.50
N GLY A 74 2.85 -5.89 -18.45
CA GLY A 74 3.52 -7.16 -18.60
C GLY A 74 3.27 -8.03 -17.37
N SER A 75 4.34 -8.49 -16.70
CA SER A 75 4.25 -9.27 -15.47
C SER A 75 4.42 -8.40 -14.22
N ASP A 76 4.61 -7.09 -14.40
CA ASP A 76 4.82 -6.17 -13.29
C ASP A 76 3.50 -5.53 -12.85
N LEU A 77 3.38 -5.30 -11.54
CA LEU A 77 2.27 -4.54 -10.99
C LEU A 77 2.72 -3.09 -10.82
N LYS A 78 2.00 -2.18 -11.48
CA LYS A 78 2.24 -0.74 -11.34
C LYS A 78 1.23 -0.15 -10.37
N LEU A 79 1.73 0.66 -9.46
CA LEU A 79 0.90 1.36 -8.49
C LEU A 79 1.22 2.85 -8.53
N ARG A 80 0.20 3.68 -8.68
CA ARG A 80 0.34 5.12 -8.68
C ARG A 80 -0.44 5.71 -7.51
N GLY A 81 0.28 6.39 -6.62
CA GLY A 81 -0.31 7.13 -5.51
C GLY A 81 -0.41 8.60 -5.88
N TYR A 82 -1.53 9.24 -5.57
CA TYR A 82 -1.79 10.64 -5.94
C TYR A 82 -1.65 11.55 -4.72
N LEU A 83 -0.88 12.61 -4.90
CA LEU A 83 -0.57 13.63 -3.89
C LEU A 83 -1.04 14.99 -4.41
N GLY A 84 -2.34 15.25 -4.35
CA GLY A 84 -2.90 16.46 -4.96
C GLY A 84 -2.66 16.45 -6.47
N PRO A 85 -2.01 17.50 -7.03
CA PRO A 85 -1.73 17.54 -8.47
C PRO A 85 -0.53 16.66 -8.88
N PHE A 86 0.17 16.08 -7.91
CA PHE A 86 1.35 15.26 -8.17
C PHE A 86 1.01 13.78 -8.00
N TYR A 87 1.85 12.92 -8.58
CA TYR A 87 1.72 11.49 -8.40
C TYR A 87 3.08 10.83 -8.35
N ARG A 88 3.13 9.63 -7.76
CA ARG A 88 4.32 8.81 -7.71
C ARG A 88 3.94 7.40 -8.16
N THR A 89 4.73 6.83 -9.06
CA THR A 89 4.50 5.48 -9.58
C THR A 89 5.55 4.53 -9.02
N GLN A 90 5.09 3.38 -8.53
CA GLN A 90 5.96 2.31 -8.05
C GLN A 90 5.75 1.07 -8.91
N THR A 91 6.78 0.26 -9.04
CA THR A 91 6.70 -1.02 -9.72
C THR A 91 6.89 -2.13 -8.70
N TRP A 92 5.92 -3.03 -8.62
CA TRP A 92 5.98 -4.18 -7.73
C TRP A 92 6.21 -5.43 -8.57
N LYS A 93 7.29 -6.13 -8.26
CA LYS A 93 7.62 -7.37 -8.94
C LYS A 93 6.90 -8.53 -8.27
N ARG A 94 6.60 -9.56 -9.06
CA ARG A 94 6.00 -10.77 -8.51
C ARG A 94 6.99 -11.46 -7.58
N ALA A 95 6.53 -11.83 -6.40
CA ALA A 95 7.31 -12.62 -5.45
C ALA A 95 7.06 -14.10 -5.73
N ASP A 96 8.09 -14.81 -6.14
CA ASP A 96 8.02 -16.25 -6.43
C ASP A 96 8.44 -17.07 -5.23
#